data_190e8a3d93b834dcdcb5a37bdfcc257b
#
_entry.id   190e8a3d93b834dcdcb5a37bdfcc257b
#
_cell.length_a   1.000
_cell.length_b   1.000
_cell.length_c   1.000
_cell.angle_alpha   90.00
_cell.angle_beta   90.00
_cell.angle_gamma   90.00
#
_symmetry.space_group_name_H-M   'P 1'
#
loop_
_entity.id
_entity.type
_entity.pdbx_description
1 polymer ?
#
loop_
_entity_poly.entity_id
_entity_poly.type
_entity_poly.pdbx_seq_one_letter_code
_entity_poly.pdbx_strand_id
1 'polypeptide(L)'
;MSIINYASREIQFKIVYYGPALCGKTTNLAYIHQRISPTNRGDLVSLATAADRTLFFDFLPLNAVVIKGFVTKFQLYTVPGQVIYNATRQLVLRSVDGLVFVADSQWEKMEENVESFKNLADNLARQNIAIDDLPCVLQYNKRDLPNVAPLNYMEYVLNNRKKRLQSFEGSSSTGENVFATLNAVSQILLHKFSKQNDVPQTIAPTGAVPRNPTLAQSETTPA
;
A
#
# COMPACT_ATOMS: atom_id res chain seq x y z
N MET A 1 -13.75 -2.59 -8.34
CA MET A 1 -14.35 -1.65 -9.33
C MET A 1 -14.37 -0.28 -8.69
N SER A 2 -13.65 0.66 -9.27
CA SER A 2 -13.66 2.07 -8.83
C SER A 2 -15.10 2.62 -8.82
N ILE A 3 -15.41 3.39 -7.79
CA ILE A 3 -16.73 4.02 -7.65
C ILE A 3 -16.63 5.42 -8.26
N ILE A 4 -17.43 5.70 -9.30
CA ILE A 4 -17.53 7.03 -9.90
C ILE A 4 -18.82 7.68 -9.41
N ASN A 5 -18.68 8.80 -8.71
CA ASN A 5 -19.82 9.64 -8.32
C ASN A 5 -19.86 10.88 -9.23
N TYR A 6 -20.80 10.88 -10.17
CA TYR A 6 -20.95 11.99 -11.12
C TYR A 6 -21.50 13.26 -10.47
N ALA A 7 -22.30 13.14 -9.41
CA ALA A 7 -22.89 14.29 -8.73
C ALA A 7 -21.83 15.11 -7.97
N SER A 8 -20.93 14.44 -7.25
CA SER A 8 -19.82 15.07 -6.53
C SER A 8 -18.56 15.22 -7.37
N ARG A 9 -18.54 14.69 -8.61
CA ARG A 9 -17.34 14.58 -9.46
C ARG A 9 -16.16 13.95 -8.74
N GLU A 10 -16.40 12.78 -8.16
CA GLU A 10 -15.39 12.02 -7.41
C GLU A 10 -15.17 10.64 -8.02
N ILE A 11 -13.92 10.21 -8.06
CA ILE A 11 -13.52 8.84 -8.37
C ILE A 11 -12.85 8.27 -7.13
N GLN A 12 -13.35 7.15 -6.63
CA GLN A 12 -12.82 6.50 -5.43
C GLN A 12 -12.16 5.19 -5.81
N PHE A 13 -10.93 5.00 -5.34
CA PHE A 13 -10.14 3.78 -5.50
C PHE A 13 -9.83 3.17 -4.14
N LYS A 14 -10.03 1.87 -4.02
CA LYS A 14 -9.72 1.10 -2.83
C LYS A 14 -8.38 0.43 -2.95
N ILE A 15 -7.42 0.79 -2.09
CA ILE A 15 -6.09 0.16 -1.96
C ILE A 15 -6.03 -0.59 -0.65
N VAL A 16 -5.68 -1.87 -0.71
CA VAL A 16 -5.59 -2.73 0.48
C VAL A 16 -4.14 -3.08 0.76
N TYR A 17 -3.69 -2.80 1.98
CA TYR A 17 -2.42 -3.25 2.53
C TYR A 17 -2.62 -4.64 3.15
N TYR A 18 -1.99 -5.64 2.55
CA TYR A 18 -2.07 -7.03 2.94
C TYR A 18 -0.72 -7.55 3.43
N GLY A 19 -0.68 -8.62 4.22
CA GLY A 19 0.55 -9.22 4.74
C GLY A 19 0.34 -9.87 6.09
N PRO A 20 1.36 -10.59 6.63
CA PRO A 20 1.28 -11.30 7.89
C PRO A 20 1.04 -10.36 9.09
N ALA A 21 0.87 -10.96 10.26
CA ALA A 21 0.75 -10.20 11.51
C ALA A 21 2.02 -9.39 11.76
N LEU A 22 1.88 -8.19 12.31
CA LEU A 22 2.97 -7.31 12.74
C LEU A 22 3.98 -6.90 11.64
N CYS A 23 3.70 -7.15 10.35
CA CYS A 23 4.60 -6.78 9.25
C CYS A 23 4.66 -5.26 8.97
N GLY A 24 3.83 -4.43 9.63
CA GLY A 24 3.88 -2.96 9.53
C GLY A 24 2.79 -2.33 8.64
N LYS A 25 1.68 -3.02 8.35
CA LYS A 25 0.54 -2.46 7.58
C LYS A 25 -0.04 -1.20 8.21
N THR A 26 -0.44 -1.28 9.47
CA THR A 26 -0.95 -0.14 10.27
C THR A 26 0.08 0.97 10.40
N THR A 27 1.36 0.62 10.58
CA THR A 27 2.46 1.58 10.68
C THR A 27 2.64 2.37 9.39
N ASN A 28 2.48 1.72 8.20
CA ASN A 28 2.47 2.41 6.92
C ASN A 28 1.37 3.48 6.86
N LEU A 29 0.12 3.12 7.20
CA LEU A 29 -1.00 4.07 7.17
C LEU A 29 -0.80 5.19 8.20
N ALA A 30 -0.31 4.89 9.39
CA ALA A 30 -0.02 5.88 10.42
C ALA A 30 1.07 6.86 9.95
N TYR A 31 2.13 6.36 9.31
CA TYR A 31 3.19 7.22 8.75
C TYR A 31 2.65 8.13 7.64
N ILE A 32 1.87 7.58 6.70
CA ILE A 32 1.22 8.34 5.63
C ILE A 32 0.32 9.43 6.23
N HIS A 33 -0.51 9.06 7.21
CA HIS A 33 -1.40 10.01 7.88
C HIS A 33 -0.64 11.16 8.53
N GLN A 34 0.47 10.89 9.22
CA GLN A 34 1.26 11.92 9.89
C GLN A 34 1.94 12.91 8.93
N ARG A 35 2.27 12.47 7.72
CA ARG A 35 3.06 13.26 6.75
C ARG A 35 2.24 13.97 5.69
N ILE A 36 1.03 13.51 5.38
CA ILE A 36 0.14 14.20 4.44
C ILE A 36 -0.54 15.38 5.14
N SER A 37 -0.67 16.51 4.41
CA SER A 37 -1.39 17.69 4.88
C SER A 37 -2.82 17.33 5.31
N PRO A 38 -3.35 17.86 6.43
CA PRO A 38 -4.73 17.65 6.86
C PRO A 38 -5.79 17.98 5.80
N THR A 39 -5.50 18.88 4.87
CA THR A 39 -6.40 19.23 3.75
C THR A 39 -6.56 18.11 2.73
N ASN A 40 -5.57 17.22 2.65
CA ASN A 40 -5.50 16.14 1.65
C ASN A 40 -5.74 14.75 2.26
N ARG A 41 -6.12 14.67 3.51
CA ARG A 41 -6.42 13.41 4.20
C ARG A 41 -7.64 13.55 5.10
N GLY A 42 -8.33 12.44 5.33
CA GLY A 42 -9.29 12.33 6.43
C GLY A 42 -8.66 11.74 7.69
N ASP A 43 -9.49 11.37 8.63
CA ASP A 43 -9.07 10.73 9.87
C ASP A 43 -8.63 9.28 9.63
N LEU A 44 -7.58 8.88 10.33
CA LEU A 44 -7.19 7.48 10.41
C LEU A 44 -8.10 6.78 11.41
N VAL A 45 -8.99 5.94 10.90
CA VAL A 45 -9.91 5.14 11.71
C VAL A 45 -9.31 3.75 11.90
N SER A 46 -9.12 3.35 13.16
CA SER A 46 -8.64 2.00 13.50
C SER A 46 -9.72 1.29 14.30
N LEU A 47 -10.23 0.19 13.77
CA LEU A 47 -11.14 -0.70 14.45
C LEU A 47 -10.32 -1.79 15.13
N ALA A 48 -9.86 -1.52 16.36
CA ALA A 48 -9.09 -2.44 17.19
C ALA A 48 -9.89 -2.81 18.44
N THR A 49 -9.68 -4.01 18.97
CA THR A 49 -10.12 -4.34 20.34
C THR A 49 -8.97 -4.21 21.32
N ALA A 50 -9.29 -4.13 22.62
CA ALA A 50 -8.30 -4.03 23.69
C ALA A 50 -7.32 -5.22 23.76
N ALA A 51 -7.67 -6.36 23.17
CA ALA A 51 -6.87 -7.59 23.19
C ALA A 51 -6.00 -7.79 21.93
N ASP A 52 -6.34 -7.14 20.79
CA ASP A 52 -5.60 -7.31 19.54
C ASP A 52 -5.53 -5.99 18.77
N ARG A 53 -4.35 -5.63 18.26
CA ARG A 53 -4.10 -4.30 17.65
C ARG A 53 -4.88 -4.01 16.38
N THR A 54 -5.38 -5.02 15.66
CA THR A 54 -6.22 -4.84 14.49
C THR A 54 -7.17 -6.03 14.34
N LEU A 55 -8.36 -5.96 14.97
CA LEU A 55 -9.36 -7.02 14.86
C LEU A 55 -10.10 -6.98 13.52
N PHE A 56 -10.30 -5.79 12.97
CA PHE A 56 -11.05 -5.62 11.73
C PHE A 56 -10.19 -5.03 10.62
N PHE A 57 -9.88 -3.74 10.64
CA PHE A 57 -9.06 -3.06 9.63
C PHE A 57 -8.77 -1.61 10.06
N ASP A 58 -7.72 -1.03 9.49
CA ASP A 58 -7.52 0.42 9.53
C ASP A 58 -8.02 1.02 8.21
N PHE A 59 -8.50 2.25 8.27
CA PHE A 59 -8.99 2.99 7.12
C PHE A 59 -8.46 4.41 7.13
N LEU A 60 -7.91 4.85 5.98
CA LEU A 60 -7.39 6.20 5.77
C LEU A 60 -7.83 6.72 4.40
N PRO A 61 -8.72 7.71 4.33
CA PRO A 61 -9.07 8.36 3.07
C PRO A 61 -8.04 9.43 2.72
N LEU A 62 -7.63 9.47 1.44
CA LEU A 62 -6.72 10.45 0.88
C LEU A 62 -7.33 11.12 -0.33
N ASN A 63 -7.23 12.45 -0.42
CA ASN A 63 -7.52 13.19 -1.63
C ASN A 63 -6.26 13.22 -2.50
N ALA A 64 -6.44 12.95 -3.78
CA ALA A 64 -5.34 12.91 -4.75
C ALA A 64 -5.60 13.88 -5.93
N VAL A 65 -5.06 13.57 -7.09
CA VAL A 65 -5.12 14.39 -8.30
C VAL A 65 -6.54 14.54 -8.88
N VAL A 66 -6.77 15.62 -9.60
CA VAL A 66 -7.96 15.82 -10.41
C VAL A 66 -7.76 15.16 -11.78
N ILE A 67 -8.66 14.26 -12.18
CA ILE A 67 -8.65 13.60 -13.50
C ILE A 67 -9.94 13.99 -14.23
N LYS A 68 -9.82 14.67 -15.38
CA LYS A 68 -10.97 15.14 -16.20
C LYS A 68 -12.04 15.89 -15.37
N GLY A 69 -11.63 16.71 -14.41
CA GLY A 69 -12.56 17.46 -13.56
C GLY A 69 -13.17 16.64 -12.41
N PHE A 70 -12.72 15.39 -12.22
CA PHE A 70 -13.07 14.55 -11.08
C PHE A 70 -11.95 14.55 -10.04
N VAL A 71 -12.29 14.78 -8.79
CA VAL A 71 -11.36 14.61 -7.67
C VAL A 71 -11.16 13.12 -7.43
N THR A 72 -9.91 12.67 -7.44
CA THR A 72 -9.58 11.28 -7.14
C THR A 72 -9.37 11.12 -5.64
N LYS A 73 -10.01 10.12 -5.06
CA LYS A 73 -9.85 9.73 -3.65
C LYS A 73 -9.29 8.33 -3.57
N PHE A 74 -8.21 8.14 -2.80
CA PHE A 74 -7.72 6.82 -2.43
C PHE A 74 -8.22 6.46 -1.04
N GLN A 75 -8.82 5.31 -0.93
CA GLN A 75 -9.26 4.71 0.32
C GLN A 75 -8.30 3.60 0.68
N LEU A 76 -7.40 3.87 1.64
CA LEU A 76 -6.43 2.91 2.11
C LEU A 76 -7.02 2.06 3.22
N TYR A 77 -6.88 0.75 3.11
CA TYR A 77 -7.34 -0.22 4.11
C TYR A 77 -6.19 -1.14 4.51
N THR A 78 -6.16 -1.58 5.76
CA THR A 78 -5.36 -2.74 6.18
C THR A 78 -6.26 -3.95 6.37
N VAL A 79 -5.68 -5.14 6.40
CA VAL A 79 -6.35 -6.37 6.84
C VAL A 79 -5.74 -6.86 8.16
N PRO A 80 -6.49 -7.59 9.00
CA PRO A 80 -5.92 -8.27 10.15
C PRO A 80 -4.84 -9.26 9.69
N GLY A 81 -3.70 -9.26 10.39
CA GLY A 81 -2.56 -10.10 10.00
C GLY A 81 -2.69 -11.56 10.43
N GLN A 82 -3.49 -11.87 11.45
CA GLN A 82 -3.66 -13.24 11.95
C GLN A 82 -4.57 -14.05 11.04
N VAL A 83 -4.23 -15.34 10.84
CA VAL A 83 -4.93 -16.26 9.92
C VAL A 83 -6.39 -16.51 10.35
N ILE A 84 -6.67 -16.51 11.64
CA ILE A 84 -8.02 -16.73 12.18
C ILE A 84 -9.05 -15.71 11.67
N TYR A 85 -8.63 -14.52 11.25
CA TYR A 85 -9.51 -13.47 10.72
C TYR A 85 -9.69 -13.51 9.20
N ASN A 86 -9.61 -14.71 8.60
CA ASN A 86 -9.69 -14.85 7.15
C ASN A 86 -11.02 -14.32 6.56
N ALA A 87 -12.14 -14.46 7.28
CA ALA A 87 -13.42 -13.90 6.84
C ALA A 87 -13.37 -12.36 6.71
N THR A 88 -12.73 -11.68 7.65
CA THR A 88 -12.51 -10.22 7.60
C THR A 88 -11.59 -9.84 6.44
N ARG A 89 -10.51 -10.61 6.19
CA ARG A 89 -9.63 -10.39 5.03
C ARG A 89 -10.40 -10.46 3.71
N GLN A 90 -11.26 -11.48 3.55
CA GLN A 90 -12.11 -11.62 2.36
C GLN A 90 -13.08 -10.45 2.19
N LEU A 91 -13.67 -9.98 3.31
CA LEU A 91 -14.58 -8.84 3.28
C LEU A 91 -13.86 -7.54 2.87
N VAL A 92 -12.68 -7.30 3.42
CA VAL A 92 -11.88 -6.11 3.07
C VAL A 92 -11.39 -6.17 1.62
N LEU A 93 -11.14 -7.35 1.06
CA LEU A 93 -10.74 -7.50 -0.34
C LEU A 93 -11.89 -7.30 -1.34
N ARG A 94 -13.16 -7.23 -0.90
CA ARG A 94 -14.27 -6.94 -1.83
C ARG A 94 -14.07 -5.59 -2.50
N SER A 95 -14.24 -5.60 -3.83
CA SER A 95 -14.08 -4.41 -4.68
C SER A 95 -12.70 -3.73 -4.54
N VAL A 96 -11.65 -4.49 -4.25
CA VAL A 96 -10.28 -3.97 -4.23
C VAL A 96 -9.86 -3.54 -5.63
N ASP A 97 -9.25 -2.35 -5.73
CA ASP A 97 -8.73 -1.80 -6.99
C ASP A 97 -7.20 -1.91 -7.07
N GLY A 98 -6.52 -1.83 -5.92
CA GLY A 98 -5.06 -1.95 -5.83
C GLY A 98 -4.60 -2.62 -4.55
N LEU A 99 -3.42 -3.23 -4.58
CA LEU A 99 -2.83 -3.99 -3.48
C LEU A 99 -1.41 -3.53 -3.17
N VAL A 100 -1.10 -3.45 -1.89
CA VAL A 100 0.26 -3.40 -1.36
C VAL A 100 0.45 -4.63 -0.48
N PHE A 101 1.30 -5.57 -0.91
CA PHE A 101 1.68 -6.67 -0.04
C PHE A 101 2.91 -6.26 0.77
N VAL A 102 2.74 -6.16 2.08
CA VAL A 102 3.79 -5.81 3.03
C VAL A 102 4.35 -7.09 3.63
N ALA A 103 5.58 -7.41 3.26
CA ALA A 103 6.32 -8.54 3.80
C ALA A 103 7.26 -8.07 4.92
N ASP A 104 7.39 -8.87 5.95
CA ASP A 104 8.37 -8.65 7.01
C ASP A 104 9.72 -9.20 6.58
N SER A 105 10.77 -8.37 6.54
CA SER A 105 12.08 -8.79 6.04
C SER A 105 12.87 -9.67 7.02
N GLN A 106 12.43 -9.83 8.27
CA GLN A 106 13.12 -10.67 9.25
C GLN A 106 13.14 -12.15 8.81
N TRP A 107 14.28 -12.84 9.00
CA TRP A 107 14.45 -14.24 8.58
C TRP A 107 13.37 -15.16 9.13
N GLU A 108 13.03 -15.03 10.40
CA GLU A 108 12.03 -15.84 11.10
C GLU A 108 10.59 -15.60 10.60
N LYS A 109 10.37 -14.58 9.76
CA LYS A 109 9.06 -14.24 9.22
C LYS A 109 8.81 -14.72 7.78
N MET A 110 9.77 -15.42 7.18
CA MET A 110 9.67 -15.84 5.78
C MET A 110 8.50 -16.80 5.55
N GLU A 111 8.28 -17.77 6.44
CA GLU A 111 7.17 -18.71 6.34
C GLU A 111 5.81 -17.99 6.44
N GLU A 112 5.67 -17.08 7.40
CA GLU A 112 4.47 -16.25 7.57
C GLU A 112 4.19 -15.36 6.34
N ASN A 113 5.25 -14.83 5.69
CA ASN A 113 5.12 -14.06 4.45
C ASN A 113 4.56 -14.92 3.32
N VAL A 114 5.12 -16.14 3.12
CA VAL A 114 4.68 -17.08 2.07
C VAL A 114 3.24 -17.50 2.31
N GLU A 115 2.90 -17.89 3.54
CA GLU A 115 1.54 -18.28 3.90
C GLU A 115 0.54 -17.13 3.65
N SER A 116 0.90 -15.91 4.08
CA SER A 116 0.05 -14.74 3.89
C SER A 116 -0.12 -14.37 2.41
N PHE A 117 0.93 -14.52 1.59
CA PHE A 117 0.85 -14.25 0.16
C PHE A 117 -0.01 -15.29 -0.57
N LYS A 118 0.13 -16.56 -0.21
CA LYS A 118 -0.75 -17.63 -0.70
C LYS A 118 -2.21 -17.38 -0.29
N ASN A 119 -2.46 -17.03 0.97
CA ASN A 119 -3.79 -16.71 1.45
C ASN A 119 -4.41 -15.50 0.70
N LEU A 120 -3.62 -14.49 0.34
CA LEU A 120 -4.07 -13.39 -0.52
C LEU A 120 -4.54 -13.93 -1.88
N ALA A 121 -3.74 -14.75 -2.54
CA ALA A 121 -4.08 -15.33 -3.84
C ALA A 121 -5.36 -16.18 -3.77
N ASP A 122 -5.49 -17.01 -2.74
CA ASP A 122 -6.68 -17.85 -2.51
C ASP A 122 -7.94 -17.00 -2.27
N ASN A 123 -7.82 -15.91 -1.48
CA ASN A 123 -8.94 -15.02 -1.20
C ASN A 123 -9.39 -14.21 -2.43
N LEU A 124 -8.46 -13.83 -3.29
CA LEU A 124 -8.78 -13.18 -4.57
C LEU A 124 -9.42 -14.16 -5.55
N ALA A 125 -8.89 -15.40 -5.64
CA ALA A 125 -9.45 -16.43 -6.51
C ALA A 125 -10.90 -16.78 -6.16
N ARG A 126 -11.28 -16.77 -4.88
CA ARG A 126 -12.67 -16.91 -4.42
C ARG A 126 -13.61 -15.80 -4.90
N GLN A 127 -13.05 -14.66 -5.30
CA GLN A 127 -13.77 -13.53 -5.88
C GLN A 127 -13.63 -13.48 -7.42
N ASN A 128 -13.11 -14.54 -8.04
CA ASN A 128 -12.80 -14.63 -9.47
C ASN A 128 -11.81 -13.56 -9.94
N ILE A 129 -10.85 -13.18 -9.10
CA ILE A 129 -9.82 -12.20 -9.41
C ILE A 129 -8.46 -12.90 -9.38
N ALA A 130 -7.69 -12.79 -10.47
CA ALA A 130 -6.30 -13.18 -10.47
C ALA A 130 -5.43 -12.03 -9.95
N ILE A 131 -4.43 -12.33 -9.14
CA ILE A 131 -3.52 -11.30 -8.59
C ILE A 131 -2.76 -10.55 -9.71
N ASP A 132 -2.53 -11.20 -10.85
CA ASP A 132 -1.87 -10.61 -12.03
C ASP A 132 -2.75 -9.56 -12.73
N ASP A 133 -4.04 -9.58 -12.49
CA ASP A 133 -5.01 -8.64 -13.05
C ASP A 133 -5.19 -7.39 -12.20
N LEU A 134 -4.66 -7.39 -10.97
CA LEU A 134 -4.73 -6.26 -10.08
C LEU A 134 -3.44 -5.42 -10.09
N PRO A 135 -3.54 -4.09 -10.01
CA PRO A 135 -2.44 -3.24 -9.58
C PRO A 135 -1.91 -3.73 -8.23
N CYS A 136 -0.73 -4.32 -8.23
CA CYS A 136 -0.13 -4.89 -7.02
C CYS A 136 1.36 -4.54 -6.96
N VAL A 137 1.83 -4.14 -5.78
CA VAL A 137 3.24 -3.92 -5.47
C VAL A 137 3.64 -4.66 -4.20
N LEU A 138 4.91 -5.00 -4.09
CA LEU A 138 5.50 -5.61 -2.89
C LEU A 138 6.27 -4.54 -2.10
N GLN A 139 6.12 -4.55 -0.79
CA GLN A 139 6.97 -3.79 0.13
C GLN A 139 7.68 -4.78 1.05
N TYR A 140 9.01 -4.88 0.93
CA TYR A 140 9.86 -5.61 1.87
C TYR A 140 10.18 -4.67 3.03
N ASN A 141 9.33 -4.73 4.06
CA ASN A 141 9.35 -3.82 5.20
C ASN A 141 10.34 -4.25 6.27
N LYS A 142 10.67 -3.34 7.18
CA LYS A 142 11.61 -3.52 8.30
C LYS A 142 13.06 -3.72 7.87
N ARG A 143 13.47 -3.08 6.75
CA ARG A 143 14.85 -3.12 6.29
C ARG A 143 15.84 -2.39 7.21
N ASP A 144 15.33 -1.61 8.15
CA ASP A 144 16.06 -0.95 9.24
C ASP A 144 16.55 -1.92 10.33
N LEU A 145 16.06 -3.15 10.37
CA LEU A 145 16.45 -4.14 11.36
C LEU A 145 17.75 -4.89 10.95
N PRO A 146 18.56 -5.36 11.93
CA PRO A 146 19.86 -5.95 11.64
C PRO A 146 19.79 -7.37 11.03
N ASN A 147 18.77 -8.16 11.37
CA ASN A 147 18.66 -9.57 10.96
C ASN A 147 17.59 -9.77 9.88
N VAL A 148 17.83 -9.21 8.69
CA VAL A 148 16.90 -9.29 7.58
C VAL A 148 17.39 -10.20 6.46
N ALA A 149 16.46 -10.87 5.78
CA ALA A 149 16.78 -11.69 4.63
C ALA A 149 17.29 -10.81 3.47
N PRO A 150 18.27 -11.28 2.68
CA PRO A 150 18.75 -10.57 1.50
C PRO A 150 17.62 -10.34 0.48
N LEU A 151 17.68 -9.24 -0.25
CA LEU A 151 16.66 -8.87 -1.23
C LEU A 151 16.44 -9.95 -2.29
N ASN A 152 17.51 -10.53 -2.81
CA ASN A 152 17.42 -11.59 -3.81
C ASN A 152 16.69 -12.84 -3.30
N TYR A 153 16.80 -13.16 -2.02
CA TYR A 153 16.04 -14.23 -1.39
C TYR A 153 14.57 -13.88 -1.27
N MET A 154 14.25 -12.66 -0.81
CA MET A 154 12.87 -12.16 -0.75
C MET A 154 12.20 -12.17 -2.13
N GLU A 155 12.91 -11.72 -3.16
CA GLU A 155 12.45 -11.75 -4.56
C GLU A 155 12.22 -13.18 -5.07
N TYR A 156 13.12 -14.10 -4.74
CA TYR A 156 12.98 -15.50 -5.12
C TYR A 156 11.76 -16.15 -4.47
N VAL A 157 11.50 -15.86 -3.21
CA VAL A 157 10.42 -16.50 -2.44
C VAL A 157 9.05 -15.89 -2.76
N LEU A 158 8.95 -14.56 -2.90
CA LEU A 158 7.66 -13.86 -2.99
C LEU A 158 7.34 -13.34 -4.39
N ASN A 159 8.35 -13.17 -5.25
CA ASN A 159 8.20 -12.53 -6.56
C ASN A 159 8.68 -13.39 -7.74
N ASN A 160 8.93 -14.70 -7.50
CA ASN A 160 9.32 -15.66 -8.54
C ASN A 160 8.10 -16.10 -9.37
N ARG A 161 7.66 -15.21 -10.26
CA ARG A 161 6.46 -15.38 -11.09
C ARG A 161 6.71 -14.87 -12.50
N LYS A 162 5.87 -15.29 -13.47
CA LYS A 162 6.02 -14.89 -14.89
C LYS A 162 6.02 -13.37 -15.07
N LYS A 163 5.13 -12.66 -14.38
CA LYS A 163 5.08 -11.20 -14.35
C LYS A 163 5.47 -10.74 -12.95
N ARG A 164 6.72 -10.31 -12.80
CA ARG A 164 7.19 -9.79 -11.52
C ARG A 164 6.44 -8.53 -11.12
N LEU A 165 6.10 -8.44 -9.87
CA LEU A 165 5.53 -7.24 -9.27
C LEU A 165 6.66 -6.24 -9.00
N GLN A 166 6.35 -4.96 -9.08
CA GLN A 166 7.28 -3.92 -8.63
C GLN A 166 7.44 -4.05 -7.11
N SER A 167 8.68 -3.99 -6.64
CA SER A 167 9.02 -4.18 -5.23
C SER A 167 9.83 -3.01 -4.68
N PHE A 168 9.70 -2.77 -3.39
CA PHE A 168 10.38 -1.71 -2.66
C PHE A 168 10.93 -2.27 -1.36
N GLU A 169 12.22 -2.07 -1.11
CA GLU A 169 12.78 -2.20 0.22
C GLU A 169 12.37 -0.99 1.04
N GLY A 170 11.89 -1.17 2.26
CA GLY A 170 11.39 -0.05 3.04
C GLY A 170 11.38 -0.28 4.54
N SER A 171 11.09 0.80 5.24
CA SER A 171 10.85 0.80 6.68
C SER A 171 9.68 1.73 6.99
N SER A 172 8.59 1.15 7.45
CA SER A 172 7.42 1.94 7.84
C SER A 172 7.63 2.74 9.13
N SER A 173 8.63 2.38 9.95
CA SER A 173 9.01 3.09 11.17
C SER A 173 9.82 4.37 10.86
N THR A 174 10.73 4.32 9.91
CA THR A 174 11.52 5.48 9.46
C THR A 174 10.85 6.26 8.34
N GLY A 175 9.94 5.62 7.60
CA GLY A 175 9.26 6.16 6.44
C GLY A 175 9.97 5.89 5.11
N GLU A 176 11.06 5.15 5.14
CA GLU A 176 11.80 4.78 3.93
C GLU A 176 10.88 4.04 2.97
N ASN A 177 10.81 4.55 1.74
CA ASN A 177 9.99 4.02 0.63
C ASN A 177 8.49 3.80 0.91
N VAL A 178 7.94 4.32 2.01
CA VAL A 178 6.49 4.26 2.28
C VAL A 178 5.70 5.00 1.19
N PHE A 179 6.09 6.23 0.87
CA PHE A 179 5.44 7.00 -0.21
C PHE A 179 5.79 6.48 -1.61
N ALA A 180 7.00 5.96 -1.83
CA ALA A 180 7.36 5.35 -3.11
C ALA A 180 6.45 4.16 -3.42
N THR A 181 6.19 3.31 -2.43
CA THR A 181 5.27 2.17 -2.53
C THR A 181 3.83 2.61 -2.83
N LEU A 182 3.30 3.60 -2.08
CA LEU A 182 1.95 4.13 -2.31
C LEU A 182 1.82 4.78 -3.70
N ASN A 183 2.81 5.57 -4.09
CA ASN A 183 2.82 6.23 -5.40
C ASN A 183 2.84 5.21 -6.54
N ALA A 184 3.64 4.14 -6.42
CA ALA A 184 3.72 3.12 -7.45
C ALA A 184 2.38 2.41 -7.67
N VAL A 185 1.73 1.91 -6.62
CA VAL A 185 0.42 1.25 -6.77
C VAL A 185 -0.63 2.23 -7.30
N SER A 186 -0.61 3.48 -6.84
CA SER A 186 -1.53 4.52 -7.30
C SER A 186 -1.34 4.82 -8.79
N GLN A 187 -0.10 4.94 -9.29
CA GLN A 187 0.20 5.18 -10.69
C GLN A 187 -0.25 4.01 -11.58
N ILE A 188 0.04 2.76 -11.19
CA ILE A 188 -0.39 1.56 -11.92
C ILE A 188 -1.93 1.55 -12.01
N LEU A 189 -2.61 1.87 -10.92
CA LEU A 189 -4.06 1.89 -10.82
C LEU A 189 -4.67 2.98 -11.71
N LEU A 190 -4.15 4.22 -11.64
CA LEU A 190 -4.60 5.33 -12.48
C LEU A 190 -4.35 5.06 -13.98
N HIS A 191 -3.20 4.47 -14.33
CA HIS A 191 -2.91 4.08 -15.70
C HIS A 191 -3.87 3.01 -16.22
N LYS A 192 -4.16 1.97 -15.41
CA LYS A 192 -5.13 0.95 -15.76
C LYS A 192 -6.53 1.55 -15.96
N PHE A 193 -6.96 2.43 -15.05
CA PHE A 193 -8.24 3.11 -15.14
C PHE A 193 -8.35 3.97 -16.38
N SER A 194 -7.31 4.76 -16.71
CA SER A 194 -7.27 5.61 -17.89
C SER A 194 -7.40 4.81 -19.19
N LYS A 195 -6.72 3.65 -19.28
CA LYS A 195 -6.81 2.76 -20.45
C LYS A 195 -8.21 2.15 -20.62
N GLN A 196 -8.87 1.80 -19.52
CA GLN A 196 -10.21 1.19 -19.58
C GLN A 196 -11.32 2.17 -19.96
N ASN A 197 -11.09 3.47 -19.77
CA ASN A 197 -12.11 4.51 -19.96
C ASN A 197 -11.76 5.50 -21.10
N ASP A 198 -10.84 5.16 -22.02
CA ASP A 198 -10.37 6.03 -23.11
C ASP A 198 -9.98 7.45 -22.65
N VAL A 199 -9.35 7.54 -21.47
CA VAL A 199 -8.98 8.82 -20.86
C VAL A 199 -7.58 9.23 -21.31
N PRO A 200 -7.40 10.29 -22.15
CA PRO A 200 -6.07 10.80 -22.46
C PRO A 200 -5.37 11.23 -21.16
N GLN A 201 -4.14 10.77 -20.96
CA GLN A 201 -3.32 11.15 -19.81
C GLN A 201 -2.85 12.59 -19.96
N THR A 202 -3.49 13.52 -19.26
CA THR A 202 -2.88 14.80 -18.93
C THR A 202 -2.65 14.80 -17.43
N ILE A 203 -1.55 14.20 -17.01
CA ILE A 203 -1.11 14.23 -15.61
C ILE A 203 -0.33 15.52 -15.43
N ALA A 204 -0.98 16.57 -15.00
CA ALA A 204 -0.28 17.69 -14.36
C ALA A 204 -0.02 17.29 -12.90
N PRO A 205 1.23 17.29 -12.43
CA PRO A 205 1.53 17.03 -11.02
C PRO A 205 1.10 18.25 -10.19
N THR A 206 -0.09 18.19 -9.65
CA THR A 206 -0.55 19.22 -8.70
C THR A 206 -0.45 18.64 -7.29
N GLY A 207 0.54 19.07 -6.59
CA GLY A 207 0.79 18.71 -5.19
C GLY A 207 2.00 17.78 -5.06
N ALA A 208 3.19 18.40 -4.99
CA ALA A 208 4.42 17.69 -4.69
C ALA A 208 4.28 16.96 -3.35
N VAL A 209 4.31 15.64 -3.39
CA VAL A 209 4.74 14.86 -2.25
C VAL A 209 6.12 15.41 -1.86
N PRO A 210 6.36 15.82 -0.63
CA PRO A 210 7.64 16.43 -0.25
C PRO A 210 8.78 15.47 -0.60
N ARG A 211 9.69 15.92 -1.45
CA ARG A 211 10.98 15.24 -1.64
C ARG A 211 11.67 15.23 -0.28
N ASN A 212 12.20 14.08 0.11
CA ASN A 212 13.04 13.96 1.31
C ASN A 212 14.03 15.14 1.34
N PRO A 213 14.10 15.92 2.42
CA PRO A 213 15.15 16.91 2.56
C PRO A 213 16.47 16.17 2.66
N THR A 214 17.30 16.30 1.63
CA THR A 214 18.71 15.93 1.65
C THR A 214 19.34 16.62 2.86
N LEU A 215 19.96 15.88 3.76
CA LEU A 215 20.75 16.40 4.86
C LEU A 215 21.81 17.33 4.27
N ALA A 216 21.65 18.62 4.47
CA ALA A 216 22.67 19.61 4.17
C ALA A 216 23.89 19.31 5.07
N GLN A 217 24.97 18.86 4.45
CA GLN A 217 26.26 18.76 5.11
C GLN A 217 26.69 20.18 5.48
N SER A 218 26.82 20.43 6.78
CA SER A 218 27.46 21.62 7.29
C SER A 218 28.96 21.55 7.02
N GLU A 219 29.42 22.26 6.01
CA GLU A 219 30.85 22.54 5.87
C GLU A 219 31.27 23.49 7.00
N THR A 220 32.05 22.95 7.94
CA THR A 220 32.83 23.76 8.89
C THR A 220 34.13 24.15 8.22
N THR A 221 34.26 25.42 7.90
CA THR A 221 35.54 26.04 7.53
C THR A 221 36.37 26.24 8.79
N PRO A 222 37.67 25.83 8.85
CA PRO A 222 38.56 26.22 9.93
C PRO A 222 39.21 27.56 9.59
N ALA A 223 39.23 28.44 10.56
CA ALA A 223 40.13 29.60 10.64
C ALA A 223 41.37 29.24 11.43
#